data_7386c295b66eb28d1bd35d7024f215e6
#
_entry.id   7386c295b66eb28d1bd35d7024f215e6
#
_cell.length_a   1.000
_cell.length_b   1.000
_cell.length_c   1.000
_cell.angle_alpha   90.00
_cell.angle_beta   90.00
_cell.angle_gamma   90.00
#
_symmetry.space_group_name_H-M   'P 1'
#
loop_
_entity.id
_entity.type
_entity.pdbx_description
1 polymer ?
#
loop_
_entity_poly.entity_id
_entity_poly.type
_entity_poly.pdbx_seq_one_letter_code
_entity_poly.pdbx_strand_id
1 'polypeptide(L)'
;MGGTTGTAGATGAGGSSINCAGTLPAGGTPHVSSNATGNAGGQNWSIWTNGSAGTITTFNAPAFSASWNNSGDFLARLGLEWGNSGRTYDQFGTITAQFAETKSGTAGGFSYVAIYGWSVNPCIEYYIIDDSYNRMPVNPGNTTNKGTVTIDGSPYTLYTRPTTGTGGSRCGAAVSSWTQFYSVRQTARQCGQISITEHFRAWAAAGMTLGSMLEAKILIEVGGGVGSIDFTTASVTAQP
;
A
#
# COMPACT_ATOMS: atom_id res chain seq x y z
N MET A 1 34.11 -5.92 -45.06
CA MET A 1 33.07 -6.84 -44.51
C MET A 1 32.58 -6.21 -43.23
N GLY A 2 31.45 -5.56 -43.26
CA GLY A 2 30.86 -4.91 -42.09
C GLY A 2 29.85 -5.84 -41.41
N GLY A 3 30.06 -6.15 -40.13
CA GLY A 3 29.14 -6.90 -39.31
C GLY A 3 28.19 -5.94 -38.59
N THR A 4 26.91 -5.94 -38.94
CA THR A 4 25.85 -5.24 -38.23
C THR A 4 25.44 -6.05 -37.01
N THR A 5 25.72 -5.54 -35.80
CA THR A 5 25.16 -6.06 -34.54
C THR A 5 23.73 -5.57 -34.42
N GLY A 6 22.77 -6.48 -34.60
CA GLY A 6 21.36 -6.21 -34.35
C GLY A 6 21.09 -6.14 -32.85
N THR A 7 20.60 -4.98 -32.39
CA THR A 7 20.06 -4.78 -31.04
C THR A 7 18.68 -5.43 -30.98
N ALA A 8 18.52 -6.49 -30.21
CA ALA A 8 17.21 -7.08 -29.93
C ALA A 8 16.41 -6.10 -29.06
N GLY A 9 15.38 -5.51 -29.65
CA GLY A 9 14.43 -4.68 -28.93
C GLY A 9 13.57 -5.56 -28.02
N ALA A 10 13.65 -5.34 -26.71
CA ALA A 10 12.70 -5.90 -25.76
C ALA A 10 11.33 -5.22 -26.00
N THR A 11 10.37 -5.98 -26.52
CA THR A 11 8.96 -5.58 -26.58
C THR A 11 8.39 -5.59 -25.17
N GLY A 12 8.46 -4.44 -24.48
CA GLY A 12 7.72 -4.24 -23.24
C GLY A 12 6.23 -4.23 -23.55
N ALA A 13 5.46 -5.07 -22.83
CA ALA A 13 4.00 -5.03 -22.85
C ALA A 13 3.55 -3.60 -22.53
N GLY A 14 2.63 -3.05 -23.34
CA GLY A 14 2.15 -1.68 -23.25
C GLY A 14 1.42 -1.39 -21.95
N GLY A 15 2.15 -0.99 -20.93
CA GLY A 15 1.59 -0.38 -19.75
C GLY A 15 1.16 1.04 -20.07
N SER A 16 -0.09 1.41 -19.77
CA SER A 16 -0.56 2.79 -19.83
C SER A 16 0.40 3.67 -19.03
N SER A 17 0.93 4.74 -19.63
CA SER A 17 1.80 5.69 -18.92
C SER A 17 1.01 6.33 -17.79
N ILE A 18 1.53 6.25 -16.56
CA ILE A 18 0.93 6.89 -15.38
C ILE A 18 1.11 8.40 -15.51
N ASN A 19 0.03 9.16 -15.32
CA ASN A 19 0.12 10.62 -15.27
C ASN A 19 0.56 11.07 -13.88
N CYS A 20 1.85 11.30 -13.70
CA CYS A 20 2.44 11.75 -12.44
C CYS A 20 2.14 13.23 -12.11
N ALA A 21 1.64 14.00 -13.05
CA ALA A 21 1.26 15.41 -12.90
C ALA A 21 -0.27 15.61 -12.92
N GLY A 22 -1.02 14.56 -12.59
CA GLY A 22 -2.49 14.60 -12.55
C GLY A 22 -3.02 15.54 -11.46
N THR A 23 -4.30 15.88 -11.57
CA THR A 23 -5.06 16.61 -10.54
C THR A 23 -6.20 15.72 -10.04
N LEU A 24 -6.66 15.97 -8.82
CA LEU A 24 -7.83 15.27 -8.29
C LEU A 24 -9.04 15.49 -9.20
N PRO A 25 -9.88 14.46 -9.40
CA PRO A 25 -11.16 14.61 -10.10
C PRO A 25 -12.06 15.62 -9.39
N ALA A 26 -12.98 16.25 -10.14
CA ALA A 26 -14.00 17.09 -9.54
C ALA A 26 -15.07 16.26 -8.78
N GLY A 27 -15.81 16.89 -7.86
CA GLY A 27 -16.97 16.30 -7.20
C GLY A 27 -16.62 15.26 -6.12
N GLY A 28 -15.54 15.47 -5.38
CA GLY A 28 -15.16 14.60 -4.26
C GLY A 28 -16.19 14.58 -3.13
N THR A 29 -16.42 13.42 -2.54
CA THR A 29 -17.29 13.21 -1.38
C THR A 29 -16.44 12.99 -0.12
N PRO A 30 -16.43 13.92 0.83
CA PRO A 30 -15.68 13.77 2.08
C PRO A 30 -16.43 12.84 3.05
N HIS A 31 -15.66 11.97 3.72
CA HIS A 31 -16.10 11.09 4.80
C HIS A 31 -15.25 11.38 6.03
N VAL A 32 -15.84 12.04 7.03
CA VAL A 32 -15.19 12.32 8.32
C VAL A 32 -15.57 11.20 9.29
N SER A 33 -14.60 10.41 9.69
CA SER A 33 -14.87 9.27 10.57
C SER A 33 -13.61 8.80 11.30
N SER A 34 -13.81 8.08 12.40
CA SER A 34 -12.77 7.27 13.04
C SER A 34 -12.76 5.82 12.55
N ASN A 35 -13.85 5.34 11.93
CA ASN A 35 -13.94 4.01 11.33
C ASN A 35 -15.10 3.95 10.34
N ALA A 36 -14.81 3.83 9.05
CA ALA A 36 -15.80 3.69 8.00
C ALA A 36 -15.21 2.98 6.79
N THR A 37 -16.09 2.40 5.97
CA THR A 37 -15.76 1.73 4.72
C THR A 37 -16.81 2.04 3.66
N GLY A 38 -16.46 1.87 2.39
CA GLY A 38 -17.40 2.02 1.28
C GLY A 38 -16.76 1.70 -0.06
N ASN A 39 -17.44 2.10 -1.14
CA ASN A 39 -16.99 1.92 -2.52
C ASN A 39 -17.01 3.27 -3.25
N ALA A 40 -16.00 3.54 -4.06
CA ALA A 40 -15.93 4.70 -4.93
C ALA A 40 -14.96 4.42 -6.08
N GLY A 41 -15.26 4.92 -7.29
CA GLY A 41 -14.37 4.77 -8.46
C GLY A 41 -14.02 3.32 -8.82
N GLY A 42 -14.89 2.36 -8.51
CA GLY A 42 -14.64 0.93 -8.74
C GLY A 42 -13.70 0.26 -7.73
N GLN A 43 -13.34 0.95 -6.64
CA GLN A 43 -12.45 0.48 -5.59
C GLN A 43 -13.15 0.53 -4.22
N ASN A 44 -12.67 -0.30 -3.27
CA ASN A 44 -13.10 -0.27 -1.88
C ASN A 44 -12.24 0.71 -1.08
N TRP A 45 -12.87 1.62 -0.34
CA TRP A 45 -12.15 2.53 0.55
C TRP A 45 -12.42 2.21 2.02
N SER A 46 -11.48 2.59 2.87
CA SER A 46 -11.67 2.57 4.32
C SER A 46 -10.84 3.65 5.01
N ILE A 47 -11.35 4.10 6.15
CA ILE A 47 -10.68 5.00 7.08
C ILE A 47 -10.72 4.37 8.48
N TRP A 48 -9.62 4.49 9.22
CA TRP A 48 -9.55 4.06 10.61
C TRP A 48 -8.59 4.97 11.39
N THR A 49 -8.91 5.23 12.64
CA THR A 49 -8.02 5.91 13.58
C THR A 49 -8.31 5.47 15.02
N ASN A 50 -7.28 5.45 15.86
CA ASN A 50 -7.42 5.26 17.30
C ASN A 50 -7.54 6.58 18.08
N GLY A 51 -7.57 7.71 17.39
CA GLY A 51 -7.64 9.06 17.97
C GLY A 51 -8.75 9.90 17.36
N SER A 52 -8.46 11.17 17.10
CA SER A 52 -9.40 12.09 16.46
C SER A 52 -9.78 11.63 15.06
N ALA A 53 -11.03 11.84 14.68
CA ALA A 53 -11.50 11.54 13.33
C ALA A 53 -10.66 12.29 12.29
N GLY A 54 -10.32 11.57 11.22
CA GLY A 54 -9.72 12.16 10.02
C GLY A 54 -10.72 12.20 8.87
N THR A 55 -10.28 12.60 7.71
CA THR A 55 -11.11 12.67 6.51
C THR A 55 -10.49 11.86 5.39
N ILE A 56 -11.29 11.04 4.72
CA ILE A 56 -11.01 10.53 3.38
C ILE A 56 -12.02 11.15 2.42
N THR A 57 -11.55 11.73 1.32
CA THR A 57 -12.41 12.22 0.23
C THR A 57 -12.29 11.29 -0.94
N THR A 58 -13.40 10.73 -1.38
CA THR A 58 -13.47 9.77 -2.49
C THR A 58 -14.07 10.40 -3.74
N PHE A 59 -13.73 9.86 -4.91
CA PHE A 59 -14.15 10.34 -6.21
C PHE A 59 -14.80 9.22 -7.02
N ASN A 60 -15.57 9.57 -8.04
CA ASN A 60 -16.06 8.60 -9.03
C ASN A 60 -14.95 8.23 -10.04
N ALA A 61 -13.76 7.94 -9.50
CA ALA A 61 -12.54 7.54 -10.22
C ALA A 61 -11.60 6.86 -9.22
N PRO A 62 -10.60 6.10 -9.66
CA PRO A 62 -9.60 5.50 -8.77
C PRO A 62 -8.61 6.57 -8.25
N ALA A 63 -9.09 7.42 -7.38
CA ALA A 63 -8.40 8.55 -6.74
C ALA A 63 -9.02 8.80 -5.36
N PHE A 64 -8.25 9.34 -4.43
CA PHE A 64 -8.73 9.82 -3.13
C PHE A 64 -7.81 10.88 -2.55
N SER A 65 -8.30 11.67 -1.62
CA SER A 65 -7.46 12.46 -0.74
C SER A 65 -7.72 12.10 0.72
N ALA A 66 -6.75 12.37 1.57
CA ALA A 66 -6.88 12.17 3.00
C ALA A 66 -6.28 13.34 3.78
N SER A 67 -6.86 13.64 4.94
CA SER A 67 -6.33 14.64 5.87
C SER A 67 -6.52 14.22 7.33
N TRP A 68 -5.58 14.65 8.17
CA TRP A 68 -5.56 14.35 9.60
C TRP A 68 -5.11 15.55 10.42
N ASN A 69 -5.52 15.58 11.68
CA ASN A 69 -5.12 16.62 12.63
C ASN A 69 -4.89 15.97 14.00
N ASN A 70 -3.63 15.65 14.31
CA ASN A 70 -3.20 14.97 15.54
C ASN A 70 -4.00 13.70 15.89
N SER A 71 -4.37 12.98 14.86
CA SER A 71 -5.10 11.70 14.95
C SER A 71 -4.17 10.60 15.38
N GLY A 72 -3.78 10.35 16.53
CA GLY A 72 -2.94 9.22 16.95
C GLY A 72 -2.40 8.34 15.80
N ASP A 73 -2.90 7.12 15.66
CA ASP A 73 -2.68 6.29 14.48
C ASP A 73 -3.88 6.49 13.53
N PHE A 74 -3.63 6.95 12.31
CA PHE A 74 -4.64 7.24 11.29
C PHE A 74 -4.30 6.54 9.98
N LEU A 75 -5.27 5.81 9.43
CA LEU A 75 -5.18 5.11 8.14
C LEU A 75 -6.32 5.54 7.21
N ALA A 76 -5.97 5.93 5.97
CA ALA A 76 -6.93 6.07 4.87
C ALA A 76 -6.42 5.28 3.66
N ARG A 77 -7.31 4.52 2.99
CA ARG A 77 -6.90 3.54 1.98
C ARG A 77 -7.98 3.27 0.94
N LEU A 78 -7.53 2.95 -0.29
CA LEU A 78 -8.38 2.63 -1.43
C LEU A 78 -7.77 1.49 -2.25
N GLY A 79 -8.56 0.49 -2.67
CA GLY A 79 -8.09 -0.62 -3.48
C GLY A 79 -9.05 -1.80 -3.52
N LEU A 80 -8.50 -3.01 -3.56
CA LEU A 80 -9.26 -4.26 -3.64
C LEU A 80 -9.56 -4.83 -2.26
N GLU A 81 -10.76 -5.37 -2.11
CA GLU A 81 -11.21 -6.15 -0.97
C GLU A 81 -11.71 -7.49 -1.46
N TRP A 82 -11.14 -8.59 -0.97
CA TRP A 82 -11.54 -9.96 -1.32
C TRP A 82 -12.29 -10.65 -0.19
N GLY A 83 -12.21 -10.09 1.02
CA GLY A 83 -12.81 -10.67 2.21
C GLY A 83 -12.30 -12.09 2.47
N ASN A 84 -13.12 -12.93 3.06
CA ASN A 84 -12.77 -14.31 3.39
C ASN A 84 -12.95 -15.26 2.18
N SER A 85 -12.37 -14.92 1.03
CA SER A 85 -12.46 -15.76 -0.19
C SER A 85 -11.75 -17.11 -0.09
N GLY A 86 -10.85 -17.27 0.88
CA GLY A 86 -9.99 -18.46 1.05
C GLY A 86 -8.86 -18.56 0.01
N ARG A 87 -8.68 -17.55 -0.86
CA ARG A 87 -7.72 -17.56 -1.96
C ARG A 87 -6.38 -16.96 -1.55
N THR A 88 -5.29 -17.61 -1.95
CA THR A 88 -3.94 -17.09 -1.84
C THR A 88 -3.63 -16.11 -2.98
N TYR A 89 -2.56 -15.32 -2.86
CA TYR A 89 -2.27 -14.24 -3.82
C TYR A 89 -2.05 -14.74 -5.26
N ASP A 90 -1.49 -15.91 -5.43
CA ASP A 90 -1.22 -16.56 -6.73
C ASP A 90 -2.49 -16.97 -7.47
N GLN A 91 -3.60 -17.14 -6.77
CA GLN A 91 -4.91 -17.45 -7.33
C GLN A 91 -5.67 -16.21 -7.86
N PHE A 92 -5.15 -15.01 -7.63
CA PHE A 92 -5.69 -13.76 -8.19
C PHE A 92 -4.97 -13.31 -9.46
N GLY A 93 -3.95 -14.06 -9.92
CA GLY A 93 -3.13 -13.69 -11.07
C GLY A 93 -2.11 -12.59 -10.73
N THR A 94 -1.92 -11.65 -11.64
CA THR A 94 -0.98 -10.55 -11.44
C THR A 94 -1.68 -9.38 -10.75
N ILE A 95 -1.25 -9.07 -9.54
CA ILE A 95 -1.75 -7.93 -8.76
C ILE A 95 -0.77 -6.78 -8.91
N THR A 96 -1.26 -5.63 -9.37
CA THR A 96 -0.47 -4.40 -9.53
C THR A 96 -1.21 -3.21 -8.96
N ALA A 97 -0.48 -2.17 -8.58
CA ALA A 97 -1.04 -0.88 -8.24
C ALA A 97 -0.41 0.22 -9.09
N GLN A 98 -1.18 1.26 -9.35
CA GLN A 98 -0.71 2.52 -9.93
C GLN A 98 -1.08 3.65 -8.97
N PHE A 99 -0.11 4.51 -8.65
CA PHE A 99 -0.35 5.66 -7.80
C PHE A 99 0.41 6.89 -8.30
N ALA A 100 -0.15 8.05 -8.03
CA ALA A 100 0.49 9.35 -8.12
C ALA A 100 -0.05 10.22 -6.98
N GLU A 101 0.85 10.79 -6.17
CA GLU A 101 0.47 11.53 -4.98
C GLU A 101 1.22 12.86 -4.84
N THR A 102 0.59 13.77 -4.12
CA THR A 102 1.20 14.97 -3.55
C THR A 102 0.83 15.10 -2.09
N LYS A 103 1.76 15.52 -1.25
CA LYS A 103 1.59 15.56 0.19
C LYS A 103 2.00 16.91 0.78
N SER A 104 1.35 17.30 1.88
CA SER A 104 1.68 18.51 2.62
C SER A 104 1.49 18.33 4.12
N GLY A 105 2.19 19.14 4.92
CA GLY A 105 2.11 19.08 6.37
C GLY A 105 3.10 18.09 6.99
N THR A 106 2.72 17.45 8.11
CA THR A 106 3.56 16.56 8.91
C THR A 106 2.79 15.30 9.32
N ALA A 107 3.51 14.23 9.65
CA ALA A 107 2.94 12.94 10.01
C ALA A 107 3.26 12.46 11.43
N GLY A 108 3.91 13.26 12.25
CA GLY A 108 4.28 12.88 13.61
C GLY A 108 5.38 11.81 13.67
N GLY A 109 5.17 10.76 14.47
CA GLY A 109 6.21 9.78 14.80
C GLY A 109 6.56 8.80 13.69
N PHE A 110 5.60 8.44 12.83
CA PHE A 110 5.80 7.56 11.69
C PHE A 110 4.82 7.89 10.55
N SER A 111 5.16 7.48 9.34
CA SER A 111 4.23 7.53 8.20
C SER A 111 4.63 6.53 7.11
N TYR A 112 3.61 5.98 6.43
CA TYR A 112 3.77 5.06 5.31
C TYR A 112 2.82 5.45 4.19
N VAL A 113 3.37 5.73 3.00
CA VAL A 113 2.64 5.70 1.74
C VAL A 113 2.97 4.36 1.10
N ALA A 114 1.99 3.46 1.04
CA ALA A 114 2.25 2.05 0.85
C ALA A 114 1.11 1.32 0.12
N ILE A 115 1.40 0.10 -0.35
CA ILE A 115 0.39 -0.95 -0.46
C ILE A 115 0.26 -1.61 0.90
N TYR A 116 -0.98 -1.80 1.31
CA TYR A 116 -1.37 -2.35 2.59
C TYR A 116 -2.39 -3.45 2.44
N GLY A 117 -2.35 -4.40 3.32
CA GLY A 117 -3.39 -5.41 3.42
C GLY A 117 -3.16 -6.43 4.50
N TRP A 118 -4.03 -7.44 4.47
CA TRP A 118 -4.03 -8.54 5.42
C TRP A 118 -4.19 -9.87 4.71
N SER A 119 -3.62 -10.91 5.30
CA SER A 119 -3.94 -12.31 4.98
C SER A 119 -4.25 -13.08 6.27
N VAL A 120 -4.98 -14.19 6.13
CA VAL A 120 -5.34 -15.08 7.23
C VAL A 120 -4.78 -16.48 7.02
N ASN A 121 -4.43 -17.16 8.11
CA ASN A 121 -3.88 -18.52 8.10
C ASN A 121 -2.57 -18.65 7.29
N PRO A 122 -1.47 -17.96 7.71
CA PRO A 122 -1.28 -17.22 8.94
C PRO A 122 -1.85 -15.79 8.92
N CYS A 123 -2.07 -15.22 10.12
CA CYS A 123 -2.46 -13.82 10.27
C CYS A 123 -1.27 -12.91 10.01
N ILE A 124 -1.28 -12.24 8.87
CA ILE A 124 -0.23 -11.31 8.43
C ILE A 124 -0.85 -9.98 8.06
N GLU A 125 -0.32 -8.92 8.62
CA GLU A 125 -0.51 -7.55 8.16
C GLU A 125 0.69 -7.18 7.29
N TYR A 126 0.49 -6.55 6.12
CA TYR A 126 1.61 -6.31 5.24
C TYR A 126 1.64 -4.90 4.64
N TYR A 127 2.88 -4.45 4.34
CA TYR A 127 3.19 -3.14 3.81
C TYR A 127 4.24 -3.23 2.70
N ILE A 128 3.99 -2.61 1.56
CA ILE A 128 5.00 -2.29 0.54
C ILE A 128 5.10 -0.77 0.53
N ILE A 129 6.14 -0.24 1.19
CA ILE A 129 6.29 1.20 1.48
C ILE A 129 7.14 1.83 0.38
N ASP A 130 6.55 2.77 -0.36
CA ASP A 130 7.19 3.48 -1.46
C ASP A 130 7.58 4.92 -1.11
N ASP A 131 6.83 5.56 -0.18
CA ASP A 131 7.11 6.92 0.29
C ASP A 131 6.69 7.12 1.76
N SER A 132 7.06 8.27 2.32
CA SER A 132 6.78 8.66 3.69
C SER A 132 6.86 10.18 3.83
N TYR A 133 6.23 10.75 4.87
CA TYR A 133 6.51 12.10 5.35
C TYR A 133 7.84 12.16 6.12
N ASN A 134 8.31 11.02 6.62
CA ASN A 134 9.61 10.88 7.24
C ASN A 134 10.68 10.57 6.17
N ARG A 135 11.93 10.67 6.54
CA ARG A 135 13.03 10.35 5.63
C ARG A 135 13.03 8.88 5.24
N MET A 136 13.08 8.59 3.94
CA MET A 136 13.28 7.23 3.42
C MET A 136 14.75 6.80 3.44
N PRO A 137 15.04 5.50 3.62
CA PRO A 137 14.09 4.44 3.96
C PRO A 137 13.62 4.56 5.41
N VAL A 138 12.32 4.35 5.63
CA VAL A 138 11.78 4.30 6.99
C VAL A 138 12.20 3.00 7.68
N ASN A 139 12.33 3.04 9.00
CA ASN A 139 12.54 1.85 9.82
C ASN A 139 11.27 1.62 10.67
N PRO A 140 10.50 0.56 10.43
CA PRO A 140 9.28 0.28 11.20
C PRO A 140 9.53 -0.03 12.69
N GLY A 141 10.80 -0.15 13.11
CA GLY A 141 11.19 -0.48 14.48
C GLY A 141 10.92 -1.93 14.89
N ASN A 142 11.72 -2.47 15.79
CA ASN A 142 11.58 -3.85 16.32
C ASN A 142 11.44 -4.93 15.22
N THR A 143 12.14 -4.75 14.12
CA THR A 143 12.06 -5.61 12.95
C THR A 143 13.23 -6.55 12.84
N THR A 144 13.01 -7.71 12.21
CA THR A 144 14.05 -8.61 11.73
C THR A 144 14.25 -8.38 10.23
N ASN A 145 15.47 -8.04 9.81
CA ASN A 145 15.84 -7.89 8.40
C ASN A 145 15.86 -9.28 7.71
N LYS A 146 15.21 -9.38 6.56
CA LYS A 146 15.06 -10.60 5.75
C LYS A 146 15.81 -10.52 4.42
N GLY A 147 16.60 -9.47 4.20
CA GLY A 147 17.38 -9.25 3.00
C GLY A 147 16.90 -8.06 2.17
N THR A 148 17.52 -7.91 1.00
CA THR A 148 17.19 -6.84 0.03
C THR A 148 16.88 -7.50 -1.31
N VAL A 149 15.86 -6.98 -2.00
CA VAL A 149 15.44 -7.42 -3.34
C VAL A 149 15.31 -6.22 -4.26
N THR A 150 15.45 -6.44 -5.56
CA THR A 150 15.19 -5.41 -6.58
C THR A 150 13.88 -5.73 -7.26
N ILE A 151 12.89 -4.83 -7.15
CA ILE A 151 11.57 -4.94 -7.78
C ILE A 151 11.27 -3.60 -8.46
N ASP A 152 10.68 -3.62 -9.65
CA ASP A 152 10.40 -2.44 -10.46
C ASP A 152 11.66 -1.53 -10.64
N GLY A 153 12.83 -2.16 -10.79
CA GLY A 153 14.11 -1.47 -10.97
C GLY A 153 14.66 -0.75 -9.71
N SER A 154 14.10 -1.02 -8.53
CA SER A 154 14.48 -0.35 -7.29
C SER A 154 14.74 -1.33 -6.14
N PRO A 155 15.69 -1.02 -5.25
CA PRO A 155 15.98 -1.85 -4.09
C PRO A 155 14.96 -1.63 -2.98
N TYR A 156 14.50 -2.74 -2.38
CA TYR A 156 13.64 -2.80 -1.21
C TYR A 156 14.28 -3.68 -0.14
N THR A 157 14.29 -3.23 1.09
CA THR A 157 14.67 -4.06 2.24
C THR A 157 13.43 -4.74 2.81
N LEU A 158 13.53 -6.05 3.02
CA LEU A 158 12.45 -6.86 3.56
C LEU A 158 12.58 -6.99 5.09
N TYR A 159 11.46 -6.89 5.80
CA TYR A 159 11.43 -7.05 7.25
C TYR A 159 10.23 -7.86 7.72
N THR A 160 10.38 -8.51 8.88
CA THR A 160 9.27 -9.05 9.67
C THR A 160 9.25 -8.39 11.04
N ARG A 161 8.05 -8.21 11.61
CA ARG A 161 7.84 -7.71 12.98
C ARG A 161 6.74 -8.51 13.66
N PRO A 162 7.00 -9.20 14.78
CA PRO A 162 5.94 -9.70 15.63
C PRO A 162 5.19 -8.53 16.27
N THR A 163 3.87 -8.59 16.25
CA THR A 163 3.00 -7.51 16.73
C THR A 163 1.92 -8.10 17.64
N THR A 164 1.55 -7.33 18.65
CA THR A 164 0.45 -7.65 19.56
C THR A 164 -0.49 -6.45 19.67
N GLY A 165 -1.78 -6.70 19.81
CA GLY A 165 -2.78 -5.65 19.97
C GLY A 165 -4.16 -6.23 20.22
N THR A 166 -5.05 -5.39 20.73
CA THR A 166 -6.47 -5.74 20.93
C THR A 166 -7.32 -4.97 19.92
N GLY A 167 -8.12 -5.68 19.13
CA GLY A 167 -9.07 -5.06 18.20
C GLY A 167 -8.48 -4.51 16.91
N GLY A 168 -7.16 -4.63 16.67
CA GLY A 168 -6.51 -4.13 15.45
C GLY A 168 -6.43 -5.17 14.32
N SER A 169 -6.49 -6.46 14.64
CA SER A 169 -6.34 -7.53 13.64
C SER A 169 -7.60 -7.72 12.79
N ARG A 170 -7.42 -7.85 11.48
CA ARG A 170 -8.48 -8.30 10.56
C ARG A 170 -8.67 -9.82 10.51
N CYS A 171 -7.85 -10.58 11.23
CA CYS A 171 -7.91 -12.03 11.25
C CYS A 171 -8.98 -12.59 12.20
N GLY A 172 -9.70 -11.74 12.90
CA GLY A 172 -10.77 -12.10 13.84
C GLY A 172 -10.56 -11.54 15.24
N ALA A 173 -11.65 -11.34 15.96
CA ALA A 173 -11.65 -10.67 17.28
C ALA A 173 -10.83 -11.40 18.36
N ALA A 174 -10.62 -12.71 18.21
CA ALA A 174 -9.82 -13.51 19.14
C ALA A 174 -8.31 -13.45 18.87
N VAL A 175 -7.88 -12.87 17.73
CA VAL A 175 -6.46 -12.79 17.34
C VAL A 175 -5.84 -11.55 17.96
N SER A 176 -5.00 -11.74 18.98
CA SER A 176 -4.29 -10.67 19.70
C SER A 176 -2.80 -10.56 19.32
N SER A 177 -2.31 -11.45 18.45
CA SER A 177 -0.94 -11.40 17.95
C SER A 177 -0.89 -11.80 16.48
N TRP A 178 -0.05 -11.10 15.71
CA TRP A 178 0.17 -11.37 14.28
C TRP A 178 1.59 -10.99 13.88
N THR A 179 1.95 -11.26 12.67
CA THR A 179 3.23 -10.81 12.14
C THR A 179 2.98 -9.73 11.09
N GLN A 180 3.81 -8.68 11.09
CA GLN A 180 3.83 -7.70 10.02
C GLN A 180 4.96 -7.99 9.05
N PHE A 181 4.67 -7.93 7.76
CA PHE A 181 5.63 -8.03 6.67
C PHE A 181 5.81 -6.67 6.01
N TYR A 182 7.07 -6.33 5.71
CA TYR A 182 7.40 -5.07 5.08
C TYR A 182 8.32 -5.28 3.89
N SER A 183 8.06 -4.56 2.80
CA SER A 183 9.03 -4.18 1.78
C SER A 183 9.22 -2.67 1.89
N VAL A 184 10.41 -2.21 2.24
CA VAL A 184 10.70 -0.78 2.39
C VAL A 184 11.62 -0.34 1.26
N ARG A 185 11.11 0.54 0.38
CA ARG A 185 11.88 1.12 -0.71
C ARG A 185 13.02 1.97 -0.15
N GLN A 186 14.21 1.89 -0.75
CA GLN A 186 15.38 2.63 -0.24
C GLN A 186 15.37 4.12 -0.63
N THR A 187 14.65 4.48 -1.68
CA THR A 187 14.50 5.87 -2.14
C THR A 187 13.01 6.18 -2.34
N ALA A 188 12.55 7.30 -1.80
CA ALA A 188 11.16 7.75 -1.93
C ALA A 188 10.69 7.81 -3.39
N ARG A 189 9.42 7.48 -3.63
CA ARG A 189 8.76 7.60 -4.92
C ARG A 189 7.30 8.02 -4.73
N GLN A 190 6.90 9.13 -5.34
CA GLN A 190 5.57 9.71 -5.26
C GLN A 190 4.65 9.34 -6.44
N CYS A 191 5.16 8.60 -7.41
CA CYS A 191 4.39 8.18 -8.58
C CYS A 191 5.01 6.95 -9.21
N GLY A 192 4.18 6.01 -9.63
CA GLY A 192 4.63 4.82 -10.35
C GLY A 192 3.69 3.64 -10.24
N GLN A 193 4.13 2.53 -10.83
CA GLN A 193 3.49 1.22 -10.67
C GLN A 193 4.23 0.41 -9.60
N ILE A 194 3.48 -0.34 -8.83
CA ILE A 194 3.99 -1.32 -7.85
C ILE A 194 3.55 -2.71 -8.29
N SER A 195 4.51 -3.60 -8.54
CA SER A 195 4.29 -5.00 -8.88
C SER A 195 4.05 -5.82 -7.60
N ILE A 196 2.83 -5.77 -7.05
CA ILE A 196 2.48 -6.34 -5.74
C ILE A 196 2.79 -7.85 -5.71
N THR A 197 2.42 -8.60 -6.76
CA THR A 197 2.69 -10.04 -6.85
C THR A 197 4.19 -10.35 -6.77
N GLU A 198 5.07 -9.52 -7.33
CA GLU A 198 6.51 -9.71 -7.23
C GLU A 198 7.04 -9.52 -5.81
N HIS A 199 6.48 -8.59 -5.04
CA HIS A 199 6.78 -8.45 -3.61
C HIS A 199 6.36 -9.70 -2.83
N PHE A 200 5.18 -10.24 -3.10
CA PHE A 200 4.70 -11.45 -2.44
C PHE A 200 5.56 -12.69 -2.77
N ARG A 201 6.01 -12.80 -4.01
CA ARG A 201 6.97 -13.84 -4.43
C ARG A 201 8.32 -13.67 -3.73
N ALA A 202 8.82 -12.44 -3.64
CA ALA A 202 10.08 -12.15 -2.94
C ALA A 202 9.97 -12.46 -1.44
N TRP A 203 8.84 -12.17 -0.80
CA TRP A 203 8.57 -12.56 0.58
C TRP A 203 8.57 -14.08 0.74
N ALA A 204 7.85 -14.80 -0.12
CA ALA A 204 7.83 -16.26 -0.08
C ALA A 204 9.25 -16.86 -0.23
N ALA A 205 10.07 -16.33 -1.14
CA ALA A 205 11.47 -16.75 -1.31
C ALA A 205 12.34 -16.44 -0.07
N ALA A 206 11.99 -15.41 0.71
CA ALA A 206 12.65 -15.06 1.98
C ALA A 206 12.07 -15.79 3.21
N GLY A 207 11.19 -16.78 3.01
CA GLY A 207 10.53 -17.53 4.08
C GLY A 207 9.41 -16.74 4.81
N MET A 208 8.87 -15.71 4.17
CA MET A 208 7.78 -14.88 4.66
C MET A 208 6.48 -15.28 3.95
N THR A 209 5.77 -16.26 4.49
CA THR A 209 4.60 -16.86 3.85
C THR A 209 3.32 -16.10 4.18
N LEU A 210 2.59 -15.66 3.15
CA LEU A 210 1.23 -15.13 3.26
C LEU A 210 0.21 -16.28 3.29
N GLY A 211 -0.94 -16.02 3.91
CA GLY A 211 -2.11 -16.90 3.88
C GLY A 211 -3.12 -16.48 2.82
N SER A 212 -4.40 -16.76 3.09
CA SER A 212 -5.52 -16.30 2.24
C SER A 212 -5.65 -14.79 2.33
N MET A 213 -5.69 -14.13 1.16
CA MET A 213 -5.68 -12.67 1.06
C MET A 213 -7.05 -12.07 1.41
N LEU A 214 -7.05 -11.02 2.20
CA LEU A 214 -8.26 -10.25 2.51
C LEU A 214 -8.40 -9.00 1.63
N GLU A 215 -7.31 -8.28 1.40
CA GLU A 215 -7.32 -7.00 0.69
C GLU A 215 -5.92 -6.67 0.13
N ALA A 216 -5.88 -5.74 -0.82
CA ALA A 216 -4.68 -4.99 -1.21
C ALA A 216 -5.10 -3.56 -1.56
N LYS A 217 -4.60 -2.56 -0.84
CA LYS A 217 -5.03 -1.16 -0.96
C LYS A 217 -3.83 -0.22 -0.94
N ILE A 218 -3.93 0.88 -1.67
CA ILE A 218 -3.04 2.03 -1.54
C ILE A 218 -3.41 2.74 -0.23
N LEU A 219 -2.41 3.02 0.59
CA LEU A 219 -2.53 3.50 1.96
C LEU A 219 -1.76 4.78 2.18
N ILE A 220 -2.32 5.68 2.98
CA ILE A 220 -1.59 6.59 3.87
C ILE A 220 -1.84 6.17 5.31
N GLU A 221 -0.76 5.99 6.07
CA GLU A 221 -0.79 5.77 7.51
C GLU A 221 0.14 6.75 8.21
N VAL A 222 -0.31 7.36 9.30
CA VAL A 222 0.46 8.35 10.06
C VAL A 222 0.24 8.20 11.55
N GLY A 223 1.31 8.43 12.32
CA GLY A 223 1.28 8.44 13.80
C GLY A 223 1.26 9.85 14.38
N GLY A 224 0.19 10.62 14.11
CA GLY A 224 0.03 11.99 14.58
C GLY A 224 0.37 13.05 13.53
N GLY A 225 0.67 14.27 13.97
CA GLY A 225 0.94 15.41 13.07
C GLY A 225 -0.32 16.02 12.46
N VAL A 226 -0.12 16.98 11.56
CA VAL A 226 -1.19 17.69 10.83
C VAL A 226 -0.81 17.72 9.36
N GLY A 227 -1.61 17.11 8.50
CA GLY A 227 -1.25 17.02 7.09
C GLY A 227 -2.37 16.54 6.20
N SER A 228 -2.04 16.46 4.92
CA SER A 228 -2.93 15.95 3.88
C SER A 228 -2.13 15.33 2.74
N ILE A 229 -2.75 14.39 2.05
CA ILE A 229 -2.23 13.75 0.85
C ILE A 229 -3.33 13.64 -0.20
N ASP A 230 -2.97 13.93 -1.44
CA ASP A 230 -3.84 13.79 -2.61
C ASP A 230 -3.29 12.69 -3.51
N PHE A 231 -4.01 11.58 -3.62
CA PHE A 231 -3.74 10.56 -4.61
C PHE A 231 -4.55 10.85 -5.88
N THR A 232 -3.92 11.48 -6.84
CA THR A 232 -4.54 11.80 -8.15
C THR A 232 -4.72 10.55 -9.02
N THR A 233 -3.97 9.50 -8.70
CA THR A 233 -4.15 8.13 -9.19
C THR A 233 -3.99 7.19 -8.00
N ALA A 234 -4.96 6.30 -7.79
CA ALA A 234 -4.91 5.24 -6.78
C ALA A 234 -5.71 4.03 -7.28
N SER A 235 -5.08 3.16 -8.04
CA SER A 235 -5.72 1.99 -8.64
C SER A 235 -4.98 0.72 -8.26
N VAL A 236 -5.71 -0.28 -7.77
CA VAL A 236 -5.20 -1.64 -7.59
C VAL A 236 -5.99 -2.58 -8.49
N THR A 237 -5.30 -3.42 -9.25
CA THR A 237 -5.90 -4.38 -10.17
C THR A 237 -5.36 -5.78 -9.95
N ALA A 238 -6.18 -6.78 -10.20
CA ALA A 238 -5.81 -8.19 -10.22
C ALA A 238 -6.25 -8.77 -11.57
N GLN A 239 -5.31 -9.27 -12.34
CA GLN A 239 -5.53 -9.81 -13.68
C GLN A 239 -5.13 -11.28 -13.73
N PRO A 240 -6.04 -12.18 -14.11
CA PRO A 240 -5.76 -13.62 -14.26
C PRO A 240 -4.61 -13.91 -15.22
#